data_78f809166118db8bcba474eabb690ee7
#
_entry.id   78f809166118db8bcba474eabb690ee7
#
_cell.length_a   1.000
_cell.length_b   1.000
_cell.length_c   1.000
_cell.angle_alpha   90.00
_cell.angle_beta   90.00
_cell.angle_gamma   90.00
#
_symmetry.space_group_name_H-M   'P 1'
#
loop_
_entity.id
_entity.type
_entity.pdbx_description
1 polymer ?
#
loop_
_entity_poly.entity_id
_entity_poly.type
_entity_poly.pdbx_seq_one_letter_code
_entity_poly.pdbx_strand_id
1 'polypeptide(L)'
;MIDRRTLLGTAAALPLLSRAAYADTPRDTLVMGEQIDDIVSIDPQESFEFTGTEILGNIYDRLILPNLADPTDIKPDLAASWSMSDDGLTMTFKMAPGRKFASGAPVTAEDAAFTLQRAVILDKSPAFIINQFGYTAANVAQKIRAIDPDTLAVTIAEKGSPSFLLYCLSAAVGSIVEKKVVMSHAVDNDMGNAWLKAGNSAGSGAYQLRSYKASESASLEANPNASNPAKLRRVLVLHRAEPSAQLLGLQKGDLDIVRNLTPDQLTTLAKDPAYTLVESPKSYINYLALNQSHPVLSKPQVRQAIKWAIDYTGIAASITPNTYEPHQSFLPKGFPGALTDLPFQKNVAKAKALLADAGVPNGFEVTMDHPSVAPFGDWAQAIQANLAEIGIKVTLLAGESKQVITKTRARQHQIAMVRWGSDYMDPNSNAETFNVNTDNSDAQKNRTLCWRSNWKDDDLTARAIEAQKEPDSKRRIAMYERMQLDHQERSPFVLLGQQIEVAAMRKSVSGLELALLSDRSRFTAVTKT
;
A
#
# COMPACT_ATOMS: atom_id res chain seq x y z
N MET A 1 17.20 76.96 -36.54
CA MET A 1 18.39 76.10 -36.64
C MET A 1 18.88 75.86 -35.25
N ILE A 2 18.49 74.73 -34.65
CA ILE A 2 18.89 74.34 -33.31
C ILE A 2 19.84 73.16 -33.49
N ASP A 3 21.00 73.32 -32.88
CA ASP A 3 22.20 72.52 -33.08
C ASP A 3 22.11 71.12 -32.46
N ARG A 4 22.58 70.14 -33.20
CA ARG A 4 22.51 68.68 -32.93
C ARG A 4 23.71 68.15 -32.10
N ARG A 5 24.21 68.91 -31.16
CA ARG A 5 25.41 68.49 -30.43
C ARG A 5 25.36 68.85 -28.93
N THR A 6 24.52 68.20 -28.17
CA THR A 6 24.73 68.06 -26.71
C THR A 6 23.61 67.22 -26.10
N LEU A 7 23.77 65.90 -26.12
CA LEU A 7 23.13 64.97 -25.17
C LEU A 7 23.76 63.57 -25.32
N LEU A 8 25.05 63.50 -24.97
CA LEU A 8 25.66 62.24 -24.56
C LEU A 8 25.88 62.32 -23.04
N GLY A 9 24.79 62.23 -22.33
CA GLY A 9 24.77 61.99 -20.90
C GLY A 9 24.74 60.50 -20.64
N THR A 10 25.85 59.96 -20.13
CA THR A 10 26.10 58.63 -19.64
C THR A 10 24.99 58.17 -18.68
N ALA A 11 24.07 57.32 -19.18
CA ALA A 11 23.28 56.44 -18.31
C ALA A 11 23.97 55.11 -18.22
N ALA A 12 24.81 54.90 -17.23
CA ALA A 12 25.30 53.61 -16.81
C ALA A 12 24.09 52.82 -16.24
N ALA A 13 23.42 52.06 -17.09
CA ALA A 13 22.42 51.07 -16.66
C ALA A 13 23.18 49.91 -16.04
N LEU A 14 23.26 49.90 -14.70
CA LEU A 14 23.50 48.68 -13.94
C LEU A 14 22.43 47.67 -14.32
N PRO A 15 22.77 46.46 -14.79
CA PRO A 15 21.78 45.38 -14.87
C PRO A 15 21.42 45.05 -13.43
N LEU A 16 20.26 45.52 -12.96
CA LEU A 16 19.54 44.91 -11.87
C LEU A 16 19.23 43.47 -12.34
N LEU A 17 20.14 42.57 -12.02
CA LEU A 17 19.82 41.15 -11.91
C LEU A 17 18.69 41.06 -10.91
N SER A 18 17.43 41.21 -11.37
CA SER A 18 16.29 40.72 -10.67
C SER A 18 16.49 39.22 -10.56
N ARG A 19 17.09 38.75 -9.47
CA ARG A 19 16.82 37.41 -8.99
C ARG A 19 15.31 37.36 -8.94
N ALA A 20 14.68 36.67 -9.89
CA ALA A 20 13.31 36.27 -9.77
C ALA A 20 13.25 35.59 -8.39
N ALA A 21 12.70 36.29 -7.40
CA ALA A 21 12.41 35.70 -6.10
C ALA A 21 11.35 34.65 -6.43
N TYR A 22 11.75 33.41 -6.61
CA TYR A 22 10.83 32.32 -6.59
C TYR A 22 10.10 32.40 -5.25
N ALA A 23 8.80 32.60 -5.29
CA ALA A 23 7.98 32.67 -4.09
C ALA A 23 8.00 31.26 -3.48
N ASP A 24 8.78 31.09 -2.43
CA ASP A 24 8.72 29.86 -1.65
C ASP A 24 7.27 29.59 -1.18
N THR A 25 6.91 28.32 -1.10
CA THR A 25 5.61 27.90 -0.53
C THR A 25 5.44 28.48 0.90
N PRO A 26 4.20 28.81 1.32
CA PRO A 26 3.97 29.39 2.64
C PRO A 26 4.57 28.55 3.78
N ARG A 27 5.17 29.18 4.79
CA ARG A 27 5.86 28.47 5.89
C ARG A 27 4.96 27.59 6.73
N ASP A 28 3.66 27.91 6.82
CA ASP A 28 2.67 27.15 7.58
C ASP A 28 1.93 26.08 6.73
N THR A 29 2.35 25.92 5.47
CA THR A 29 1.70 25.03 4.50
C THR A 29 2.74 24.11 3.87
N LEU A 30 2.50 22.80 3.95
CA LEU A 30 3.21 21.79 3.16
C LEU A 30 2.57 21.72 1.77
N VAL A 31 3.36 21.82 0.70
CA VAL A 31 2.90 21.62 -0.68
C VAL A 31 3.61 20.40 -1.26
N MET A 32 2.84 19.35 -1.54
CA MET A 32 3.34 18.08 -2.03
C MET A 32 2.88 17.81 -3.47
N GLY A 33 3.78 17.38 -4.33
CA GLY A 33 3.49 16.89 -5.67
C GLY A 33 3.44 15.37 -5.70
N GLU A 34 2.30 14.81 -6.07
CA GLU A 34 2.07 13.37 -6.13
C GLU A 34 1.05 13.02 -7.21
N GLN A 35 1.11 11.81 -7.74
CA GLN A 35 0.07 11.27 -8.61
C GLN A 35 -1.09 10.77 -7.74
N ILE A 36 -2.26 11.42 -7.84
CA ILE A 36 -3.46 11.12 -7.03
C ILE A 36 -4.71 10.76 -7.86
N ASP A 37 -4.55 10.42 -9.12
CA ASP A 37 -5.64 10.06 -10.03
C ASP A 37 -6.16 8.62 -9.85
N ASP A 38 -5.50 7.84 -8.99
CA ASP A 38 -5.96 6.52 -8.58
C ASP A 38 -7.08 6.56 -7.52
N ILE A 39 -7.29 7.70 -6.86
CA ILE A 39 -8.27 7.83 -5.78
C ILE A 39 -9.69 7.74 -6.31
N VAL A 40 -10.38 6.64 -6.00
CA VAL A 40 -11.78 6.39 -6.37
C VAL A 40 -12.75 7.01 -5.36
N SER A 41 -12.38 7.01 -4.09
CA SER A 41 -13.20 7.53 -2.99
C SER A 41 -12.34 8.09 -1.87
N ILE A 42 -12.88 9.11 -1.17
CA ILE A 42 -12.29 9.66 0.06
C ILE A 42 -13.16 9.32 1.29
N ASP A 43 -14.12 8.42 1.16
CA ASP A 43 -14.83 7.79 2.27
C ASP A 43 -13.96 6.66 2.85
N PRO A 44 -13.62 6.64 4.14
CA PRO A 44 -12.71 5.65 4.72
C PRO A 44 -13.24 4.21 4.66
N GLN A 45 -14.57 3.98 4.57
CA GLN A 45 -15.14 2.65 4.41
C GLN A 45 -15.33 2.25 2.93
N GLU A 46 -14.92 3.08 1.97
CA GLU A 46 -14.94 2.77 0.54
C GLU A 46 -13.55 2.88 -0.10
N SER A 47 -12.69 3.79 0.38
CA SER A 47 -11.34 4.03 -0.14
C SER A 47 -10.46 2.79 0.06
N PHE A 48 -9.79 2.38 -1.02
CA PHE A 48 -8.93 1.19 -1.00
C PHE A 48 -7.62 1.41 -1.78
N GLU A 49 -7.49 2.54 -2.44
CA GLU A 49 -6.28 2.96 -3.14
C GLU A 49 -5.27 3.54 -2.14
N PHE A 50 -3.98 3.29 -2.36
CA PHE A 50 -2.93 3.65 -1.41
C PHE A 50 -2.81 5.16 -1.20
N THR A 51 -2.96 5.95 -2.26
CA THR A 51 -2.89 7.41 -2.20
C THR A 51 -4.06 7.98 -1.40
N GLY A 52 -5.28 7.47 -1.63
CA GLY A 52 -6.47 7.83 -0.86
C GLY A 52 -6.34 7.47 0.61
N THR A 53 -5.88 6.25 0.91
CA THR A 53 -5.72 5.79 2.30
C THR A 53 -4.60 6.54 3.05
N GLU A 54 -3.55 7.03 2.37
CA GLU A 54 -2.54 7.91 2.98
C GLU A 54 -3.16 9.23 3.45
N ILE A 55 -3.95 9.88 2.60
CA ILE A 55 -4.67 11.10 2.97
C ILE A 55 -5.59 10.84 4.16
N LEU A 56 -6.39 9.77 4.11
CA LEU A 56 -7.33 9.40 5.15
C LEU A 56 -6.64 9.03 6.48
N GLY A 57 -5.46 8.42 6.42
CA GLY A 57 -4.65 8.10 7.61
C GLY A 57 -4.23 9.33 8.43
N ASN A 58 -4.23 10.53 7.84
CA ASN A 58 -3.96 11.80 8.51
C ASN A 58 -5.23 12.51 9.02
N ILE A 59 -6.43 12.04 8.59
CA ILE A 59 -7.74 12.63 8.92
C ILE A 59 -8.44 11.84 10.03
N TYR A 60 -8.23 10.50 10.06
CA TYR A 60 -8.96 9.60 10.94
C TYR A 60 -8.01 8.83 11.85
N ASP A 61 -8.40 8.71 13.12
CA ASP A 61 -7.81 7.77 14.07
C ASP A 61 -8.58 6.44 14.06
N ARG A 62 -8.00 5.41 14.67
CA ARG A 62 -8.55 4.04 14.77
C ARG A 62 -8.59 3.57 16.22
N LEU A 63 -9.19 2.42 16.49
CA LEU A 63 -9.19 1.86 17.84
C LEU A 63 -7.76 1.61 18.34
N ILE A 64 -6.97 1.01 17.48
CA ILE A 64 -5.60 0.55 17.77
C ILE A 64 -4.74 0.68 16.52
N LEU A 65 -3.42 0.69 16.68
CA LEU A 65 -2.47 0.77 15.57
C LEU A 65 -1.25 -0.12 15.84
N PRO A 66 -0.76 -0.89 14.85
CA PRO A 66 0.55 -1.55 14.95
C PRO A 66 1.65 -0.52 15.12
N ASN A 67 2.64 -0.80 15.95
CA ASN A 67 3.85 0.01 16.08
C ASN A 67 4.66 -0.06 14.78
N LEU A 68 5.10 1.08 14.23
CA LEU A 68 5.86 1.11 12.98
C LEU A 68 7.25 0.46 13.11
N ALA A 69 7.87 0.56 14.30
CA ALA A 69 9.18 -0.02 14.55
C ALA A 69 9.14 -1.53 14.86
N ASP A 70 8.04 -2.00 15.45
CA ASP A 70 7.78 -3.40 15.74
C ASP A 70 6.31 -3.71 15.48
N PRO A 71 5.96 -4.20 14.29
CA PRO A 71 4.57 -4.47 13.95
C PRO A 71 3.88 -5.53 14.79
N THR A 72 4.63 -6.33 15.56
CA THR A 72 4.03 -7.31 16.50
C THR A 72 3.47 -6.65 17.76
N ASP A 73 3.88 -5.41 18.03
CA ASP A 73 3.47 -4.60 19.16
C ASP A 73 2.30 -3.66 18.75
N ILE A 74 1.08 -4.02 19.09
CA ILE A 74 -0.12 -3.22 18.81
C ILE A 74 -0.30 -2.17 19.91
N LYS A 75 -0.40 -0.91 19.52
CA LYS A 75 -0.50 0.24 20.41
C LYS A 75 -1.94 0.74 20.55
N PRO A 76 -2.30 1.28 21.72
CA PRO A 76 -3.50 2.08 21.91
C PRO A 76 -3.56 3.27 20.94
N ASP A 77 -4.80 3.60 20.50
CA ASP A 77 -5.11 4.85 19.82
C ASP A 77 -6.44 5.40 20.37
N LEU A 78 -7.58 5.25 19.71
CA LEU A 78 -8.89 5.65 20.29
C LEU A 78 -9.37 4.70 21.39
N ALA A 79 -8.88 3.45 21.43
CA ALA A 79 -9.04 2.57 22.58
C ALA A 79 -7.79 2.62 23.46
N ALA A 80 -7.97 2.82 24.76
CA ALA A 80 -6.90 2.80 25.77
C ALA A 80 -6.43 1.39 26.11
N SER A 81 -7.35 0.41 26.02
CA SER A 81 -7.07 -1.01 26.32
C SER A 81 -8.11 -1.90 25.66
N TRP A 82 -7.79 -3.19 25.58
CA TRP A 82 -8.70 -4.23 25.08
C TRP A 82 -8.44 -5.55 25.77
N SER A 83 -9.46 -6.42 25.77
CA SER A 83 -9.36 -7.78 26.31
C SER A 83 -10.27 -8.71 25.53
N MET A 84 -9.82 -9.96 25.37
CA MET A 84 -10.59 -11.05 24.79
C MET A 84 -11.34 -11.78 25.92
N SER A 85 -12.61 -12.12 25.69
CA SER A 85 -13.39 -12.97 26.60
C SER A 85 -12.80 -14.38 26.72
N ASP A 86 -13.10 -15.08 27.82
CA ASP A 86 -12.60 -16.45 28.08
C ASP A 86 -13.02 -17.47 27.03
N ASP A 87 -14.18 -17.26 26.42
CA ASP A 87 -14.65 -18.09 25.30
C ASP A 87 -13.94 -17.80 23.98
N GLY A 88 -13.11 -16.73 23.92
CA GLY A 88 -12.34 -16.33 22.74
C GLY A 88 -13.20 -15.75 21.59
N LEU A 89 -14.44 -15.29 21.88
CA LEU A 89 -15.36 -14.82 20.86
C LEU A 89 -15.60 -13.31 20.89
N THR A 90 -15.41 -12.64 22.04
CA THR A 90 -15.70 -11.21 22.17
C THR A 90 -14.46 -10.41 22.56
N MET A 91 -14.04 -9.50 21.70
CA MET A 91 -13.04 -8.48 22.02
C MET A 91 -13.76 -7.26 22.59
N THR A 92 -13.39 -6.85 23.80
CA THR A 92 -13.92 -5.65 24.46
C THR A 92 -12.85 -4.56 24.43
N PHE A 93 -13.20 -3.37 23.93
CA PHE A 93 -12.33 -2.19 23.91
C PHE A 93 -12.83 -1.15 24.92
N LYS A 94 -11.91 -0.55 25.67
CA LYS A 94 -12.16 0.63 26.50
C LYS A 94 -11.66 1.86 25.77
N MET A 95 -12.54 2.82 25.51
CA MET A 95 -12.22 4.03 24.79
C MET A 95 -11.27 4.92 25.61
N ALA A 96 -10.35 5.58 24.94
CA ALA A 96 -9.43 6.53 25.57
C ALA A 96 -10.16 7.83 25.95
N PRO A 97 -10.04 8.28 27.20
CA PRO A 97 -10.75 9.49 27.65
C PRO A 97 -10.23 10.74 26.94
N GLY A 98 -11.11 11.73 26.77
CA GLY A 98 -10.76 13.06 26.28
C GLY A 98 -10.48 13.17 24.78
N ARG A 99 -10.62 12.06 23.99
CA ARG A 99 -10.49 12.10 22.53
C ARG A 99 -11.68 12.82 21.92
N LYS A 100 -11.42 13.68 20.91
CA LYS A 100 -12.43 14.50 20.25
C LYS A 100 -12.32 14.43 18.74
N PHE A 101 -13.45 14.50 18.08
CA PHE A 101 -13.55 14.76 16.65
C PHE A 101 -13.17 16.21 16.31
N ALA A 102 -12.94 16.49 15.03
CA ALA A 102 -12.66 17.84 14.54
C ALA A 102 -13.82 18.82 14.86
N SER A 103 -15.05 18.36 14.99
CA SER A 103 -16.21 19.13 15.45
C SER A 103 -16.12 19.58 16.91
N GLY A 104 -15.25 18.98 17.72
CA GLY A 104 -15.15 19.15 19.16
C GLY A 104 -16.00 18.18 19.99
N ALA A 105 -16.84 17.36 19.35
CA ALA A 105 -17.60 16.31 20.03
C ALA A 105 -16.68 15.19 20.56
N PRO A 106 -17.00 14.54 21.68
CA PRO A 106 -16.21 13.41 22.19
C PRO A 106 -16.33 12.21 21.25
N VAL A 107 -15.26 11.45 21.13
CA VAL A 107 -15.27 10.14 20.47
C VAL A 107 -15.80 9.09 21.44
N THR A 108 -16.79 8.32 21.03
CA THR A 108 -17.47 7.32 21.86
C THR A 108 -17.42 5.93 21.27
N ALA A 109 -17.73 4.93 22.08
CA ALA A 109 -17.89 3.55 21.61
C ALA A 109 -19.05 3.40 20.61
N GLU A 110 -20.05 4.30 20.64
CA GLU A 110 -21.13 4.31 19.65
C GLU A 110 -20.63 4.71 18.25
N ASP A 111 -19.71 5.69 18.15
CA ASP A 111 -19.09 6.06 16.88
C ASP A 111 -18.24 4.92 16.31
N ALA A 112 -17.52 4.22 17.18
CA ALA A 112 -16.74 3.06 16.79
C ALA A 112 -17.62 1.89 16.33
N ALA A 113 -18.69 1.57 17.06
CA ALA A 113 -19.66 0.56 16.66
C ALA A 113 -20.33 0.92 15.33
N PHE A 114 -20.79 2.16 15.18
CA PHE A 114 -21.38 2.66 13.95
C PHE A 114 -20.42 2.53 12.76
N THR A 115 -19.17 2.91 12.93
CA THR A 115 -18.17 2.85 11.86
C THR A 115 -17.95 1.43 11.34
N LEU A 116 -17.77 0.46 12.24
CA LEU A 116 -17.57 -0.94 11.86
C LEU A 116 -18.84 -1.56 11.26
N GLN A 117 -20.02 -1.24 11.83
CA GLN A 117 -21.31 -1.64 11.25
C GLN A 117 -21.49 -1.04 9.85
N ARG A 118 -21.16 0.23 9.68
CA ARG A 118 -21.23 0.95 8.41
C ARG A 118 -20.38 0.27 7.32
N ALA A 119 -19.15 -0.12 7.65
CA ALA A 119 -18.29 -0.84 6.72
C ALA A 119 -18.95 -2.13 6.19
N VAL A 120 -19.54 -2.92 7.09
CA VAL A 120 -20.23 -4.17 6.75
C VAL A 120 -21.52 -3.93 5.95
N ILE A 121 -22.30 -2.91 6.32
CA ILE A 121 -23.60 -2.62 5.68
C ILE A 121 -23.42 -2.03 4.28
N LEU A 122 -22.45 -1.13 4.10
CA LEU A 122 -22.14 -0.55 2.79
C LEU A 122 -21.51 -1.56 1.83
N ASP A 123 -20.83 -2.57 2.36
CA ASP A 123 -20.17 -3.67 1.62
C ASP A 123 -19.34 -3.19 0.41
N LYS A 124 -18.56 -2.10 0.62
CA LYS A 124 -17.64 -1.57 -0.39
C LYS A 124 -16.33 -2.34 -0.41
N SER A 125 -15.43 -1.99 -1.34
CA SER A 125 -14.18 -2.74 -1.59
C SER A 125 -13.42 -3.21 -0.34
N PRO A 126 -13.16 -2.39 0.73
CA PRO A 126 -12.41 -2.85 1.88
C PRO A 126 -13.25 -3.62 2.93
N ALA A 127 -14.57 -3.75 2.74
CA ALA A 127 -15.45 -4.38 3.73
C ALA A 127 -15.09 -5.85 4.01
N PHE A 128 -14.51 -6.57 3.04
CA PHE A 128 -14.11 -7.98 3.20
C PHE A 128 -13.16 -8.16 4.39
N ILE A 129 -12.32 -7.14 4.72
CA ILE A 129 -11.38 -7.17 5.86
C ILE A 129 -12.14 -7.36 7.19
N ILE A 130 -13.35 -6.84 7.28
CA ILE A 130 -14.20 -6.97 8.47
C ILE A 130 -15.17 -8.15 8.29
N ASN A 131 -15.74 -8.35 7.09
CA ASN A 131 -16.75 -9.38 6.83
C ASN A 131 -16.23 -10.81 7.04
N GLN A 132 -14.91 -11.04 6.92
CA GLN A 132 -14.29 -12.36 7.12
C GLN A 132 -14.47 -12.92 8.55
N PHE A 133 -14.84 -12.09 9.53
CA PHE A 133 -15.19 -12.53 10.89
C PHE A 133 -16.66 -12.97 11.05
N GLY A 134 -17.36 -13.18 9.93
CA GLY A 134 -18.73 -13.68 9.88
C GLY A 134 -19.81 -12.59 10.05
N TYR A 135 -19.46 -11.33 9.77
CA TYR A 135 -20.42 -10.25 9.78
C TYR A 135 -21.17 -10.14 8.46
N THR A 136 -22.45 -9.79 8.58
CA THR A 136 -23.37 -9.47 7.50
C THR A 136 -24.23 -8.27 7.92
N ALA A 137 -24.86 -7.60 6.98
CA ALA A 137 -25.79 -6.51 7.29
C ALA A 137 -26.91 -6.94 8.28
N ALA A 138 -27.29 -8.23 8.28
CA ALA A 138 -28.35 -8.76 9.15
C ALA A 138 -27.92 -8.97 10.62
N ASN A 139 -26.61 -9.25 10.87
CA ASN A 139 -26.14 -9.61 12.21
C ASN A 139 -25.19 -8.59 12.84
N VAL A 140 -24.62 -7.68 12.07
CA VAL A 140 -23.52 -6.82 12.53
C VAL A 140 -23.92 -5.93 13.70
N ALA A 141 -25.14 -5.40 13.73
CA ALA A 141 -25.61 -4.55 14.81
C ALA A 141 -25.69 -5.26 16.18
N GLN A 142 -25.89 -6.59 16.17
CA GLN A 142 -25.87 -7.41 17.38
C GLN A 142 -24.46 -7.82 17.79
N LYS A 143 -23.58 -8.02 16.80
CA LYS A 143 -22.22 -8.51 16.98
C LYS A 143 -21.21 -7.42 17.32
N ILE A 144 -21.39 -6.22 16.80
CA ILE A 144 -20.53 -5.05 17.06
C ILE A 144 -21.40 -3.96 17.69
N ARG A 145 -21.20 -3.68 18.96
CA ARG A 145 -22.09 -2.74 19.69
C ARG A 145 -21.37 -2.00 20.81
N ALA A 146 -21.75 -0.77 21.05
CA ALA A 146 -21.44 -0.08 22.28
C ALA A 146 -22.24 -0.70 23.44
N ILE A 147 -21.55 -1.03 24.54
CA ILE A 147 -22.16 -1.47 25.80
C ILE A 147 -22.57 -0.24 26.61
N ASP A 148 -21.70 0.74 26.63
CA ASP A 148 -21.84 2.05 27.22
C ASP A 148 -21.00 3.06 26.40
N PRO A 149 -21.01 4.38 26.68
CA PRO A 149 -20.24 5.35 25.90
C PRO A 149 -18.75 5.07 25.78
N ASP A 150 -18.17 4.36 26.75
CA ASP A 150 -16.72 4.13 26.85
C ASP A 150 -16.33 2.66 26.54
N THR A 151 -17.30 1.79 26.22
CA THR A 151 -17.04 0.36 26.06
C THR A 151 -17.66 -0.18 24.76
N LEU A 152 -16.80 -0.64 23.84
CA LEU A 152 -17.16 -1.31 22.60
C LEU A 152 -16.98 -2.83 22.75
N ALA A 153 -17.96 -3.62 22.34
CA ALA A 153 -17.85 -5.07 22.17
C ALA A 153 -17.88 -5.46 20.69
N VAL A 154 -16.93 -6.31 20.28
CA VAL A 154 -16.80 -6.87 18.93
C VAL A 154 -16.81 -8.39 19.05
N THR A 155 -17.90 -9.04 18.64
CA THR A 155 -18.10 -10.50 18.75
C THR A 155 -17.93 -11.15 17.39
N ILE A 156 -16.96 -12.05 17.25
CA ILE A 156 -16.69 -12.83 16.02
C ILE A 156 -17.54 -14.10 15.97
N ALA A 157 -17.70 -14.67 14.77
CA ALA A 157 -18.53 -15.87 14.57
C ALA A 157 -17.86 -17.15 15.09
N GLU A 158 -16.54 -17.26 14.95
CA GLU A 158 -15.73 -18.42 15.33
C GLU A 158 -14.48 -17.98 16.07
N LYS A 159 -13.96 -18.84 16.95
CA LYS A 159 -12.66 -18.60 17.59
C LYS A 159 -11.58 -18.45 16.54
N GLY A 160 -10.71 -17.47 16.73
CA GLY A 160 -9.60 -17.19 15.86
C GLY A 160 -8.46 -16.51 16.60
N SER A 161 -7.43 -16.10 15.87
CA SER A 161 -6.32 -15.35 16.44
C SER A 161 -6.77 -13.96 16.90
N PRO A 162 -6.60 -13.59 18.18
CA PRO A 162 -6.87 -12.24 18.66
C PRO A 162 -6.04 -11.18 17.91
N SER A 163 -4.78 -11.47 17.60
CA SER A 163 -3.92 -10.55 16.86
C SER A 163 -4.43 -10.32 15.43
N PHE A 164 -4.95 -11.36 14.78
CA PHE A 164 -5.55 -11.23 13.45
C PHE A 164 -6.73 -10.27 13.45
N LEU A 165 -7.65 -10.41 14.41
CA LEU A 165 -8.78 -9.46 14.57
C LEU A 165 -8.27 -8.03 14.78
N LEU A 166 -7.27 -7.84 15.66
CA LEU A 166 -6.72 -6.52 15.94
C LEU A 166 -6.08 -5.88 14.70
N TYR A 167 -5.30 -6.62 13.91
CA TYR A 167 -4.74 -6.10 12.66
C TYR A 167 -5.81 -5.70 11.65
N CYS A 168 -6.88 -6.49 11.51
CA CYS A 168 -7.98 -6.16 10.61
C CYS A 168 -8.74 -4.90 11.08
N LEU A 169 -8.97 -4.75 12.39
CA LEU A 169 -9.58 -3.54 12.95
C LEU A 169 -8.68 -2.31 12.89
N SER A 170 -7.36 -2.50 12.78
CA SER A 170 -6.37 -1.42 12.58
C SER A 170 -6.20 -1.01 11.11
N ALA A 171 -6.81 -1.71 10.15
CA ALA A 171 -6.77 -1.36 8.74
C ALA A 171 -7.54 -0.06 8.43
N ALA A 172 -7.29 0.54 7.24
CA ALA A 172 -7.90 1.81 6.84
C ALA A 172 -9.43 1.83 6.98
N VAL A 173 -10.10 0.71 6.69
CA VAL A 173 -11.56 0.55 6.82
C VAL A 173 -12.07 0.75 8.26
N GLY A 174 -11.21 0.52 9.27
CA GLY A 174 -11.49 0.76 10.69
C GLY A 174 -11.31 2.22 11.15
N SER A 175 -11.12 3.16 10.26
CA SER A 175 -11.02 4.61 10.56
C SER A 175 -12.34 5.15 11.10
N ILE A 176 -12.34 5.64 12.35
CA ILE A 176 -13.57 6.00 13.08
C ILE A 176 -14.12 7.33 12.58
N VAL A 177 -15.40 7.35 12.23
CA VAL A 177 -16.14 8.53 11.79
C VAL A 177 -17.13 8.99 12.87
N GLU A 178 -17.38 10.31 12.95
CA GLU A 178 -18.41 10.89 13.84
C GLU A 178 -19.81 10.54 13.32
N LYS A 179 -20.48 9.60 13.97
CA LYS A 179 -21.81 9.09 13.60
C LYS A 179 -22.81 10.22 13.36
N LYS A 180 -22.91 11.15 14.31
CA LYS A 180 -23.90 12.24 14.28
C LYS A 180 -23.73 13.11 13.02
N VAL A 181 -22.50 13.49 12.68
CA VAL A 181 -22.20 14.32 11.51
C VAL A 181 -22.50 13.52 10.22
N VAL A 182 -21.96 12.31 10.10
CA VAL A 182 -22.14 11.49 8.90
C VAL A 182 -23.62 11.20 8.64
N MET A 183 -24.39 10.81 9.67
CA MET A 183 -25.81 10.51 9.53
C MET A 183 -26.68 11.74 9.25
N SER A 184 -26.26 12.94 9.65
CA SER A 184 -26.98 14.17 9.30
C SER A 184 -26.93 14.50 7.80
N HIS A 185 -26.02 13.86 7.06
CA HIS A 185 -25.85 13.99 5.62
C HIS A 185 -26.21 12.71 4.84
N ALA A 186 -26.78 11.72 5.51
CA ALA A 186 -27.19 10.49 4.85
C ALA A 186 -28.40 10.73 3.91
N VAL A 187 -28.34 10.13 2.72
CA VAL A 187 -29.37 10.17 1.70
C VAL A 187 -29.71 8.73 1.28
N ASP A 188 -30.99 8.40 1.17
CA ASP A 188 -31.46 7.10 0.68
C ASP A 188 -30.77 5.88 1.33
N ASN A 189 -30.56 5.92 2.64
CA ASN A 189 -29.87 4.89 3.42
C ASN A 189 -28.38 4.66 3.07
N ASP A 190 -27.73 5.62 2.40
CA ASP A 190 -26.30 5.54 2.04
C ASP A 190 -25.35 5.71 3.24
N MET A 191 -25.89 5.91 4.44
CA MET A 191 -25.13 6.14 5.68
C MET A 191 -24.07 7.25 5.52
N GLY A 192 -24.37 8.30 4.72
CA GLY A 192 -23.50 9.43 4.44
C GLY A 192 -22.32 9.14 3.49
N ASN A 193 -22.35 8.05 2.74
CA ASN A 193 -21.31 7.69 1.80
C ASN A 193 -21.10 8.77 0.72
N ALA A 194 -22.17 9.24 0.10
CA ALA A 194 -22.10 10.27 -0.93
C ALA A 194 -21.47 11.58 -0.40
N TRP A 195 -21.80 11.96 0.82
CA TRP A 195 -21.26 13.16 1.45
C TRP A 195 -19.75 13.06 1.73
N LEU A 196 -19.27 11.95 2.31
CA LEU A 196 -17.84 11.71 2.51
C LEU A 196 -17.09 11.63 1.18
N LYS A 197 -17.63 10.91 0.22
CA LYS A 197 -17.04 10.76 -1.14
C LYS A 197 -16.92 12.09 -1.88
N ALA A 198 -17.80 13.04 -1.62
CA ALA A 198 -17.75 14.40 -2.18
C ALA A 198 -16.61 15.27 -1.62
N GLY A 199 -15.77 14.76 -0.73
CA GLY A 199 -14.62 15.47 -0.19
C GLY A 199 -14.90 16.16 1.17
N ASN A 200 -15.76 15.57 1.98
CA ASN A 200 -15.99 15.97 3.36
C ASN A 200 -15.33 14.97 4.32
N SER A 201 -15.18 15.36 5.58
CA SER A 201 -14.59 14.51 6.62
C SER A 201 -15.26 14.69 7.97
N ALA A 202 -15.22 13.64 8.79
CA ALA A 202 -15.76 13.61 10.14
C ALA A 202 -14.84 12.78 11.05
N GLY A 203 -13.53 13.08 11.04
CA GLY A 203 -12.49 12.35 11.76
C GLY A 203 -11.99 13.06 13.00
N SER A 204 -11.08 12.39 13.72
CA SER A 204 -10.41 12.86 14.94
C SER A 204 -8.89 13.04 14.78
N GLY A 205 -8.33 12.71 13.60
CA GLY A 205 -6.91 12.76 13.32
C GLY A 205 -6.29 14.15 13.35
N ALA A 206 -5.00 14.24 13.06
CA ALA A 206 -4.23 15.49 13.13
C ALA A 206 -4.73 16.57 12.15
N TYR A 207 -5.37 16.17 11.08
CA TYR A 207 -5.94 17.04 10.05
C TYR A 207 -7.42 16.73 9.82
N GLN A 208 -8.13 17.69 9.22
CA GLN A 208 -9.44 17.52 8.60
C GLN A 208 -9.36 17.86 7.11
N LEU A 209 -10.21 17.25 6.29
CA LEU A 209 -10.27 17.52 4.86
C LEU A 209 -10.98 18.86 4.65
N ARG A 210 -10.31 19.81 4.01
CA ARG A 210 -10.88 21.11 3.64
C ARG A 210 -11.52 21.07 2.25
N SER A 211 -10.88 20.38 1.30
CA SER A 211 -11.40 20.17 -0.04
C SER A 211 -10.69 19.00 -0.72
N TYR A 212 -11.44 18.33 -1.58
CA TYR A 212 -10.90 17.31 -2.49
C TYR A 212 -11.47 17.56 -3.88
N LYS A 213 -10.60 17.57 -4.88
CA LYS A 213 -10.95 17.64 -6.29
C LYS A 213 -10.23 16.51 -7.00
N ALA A 214 -11.00 15.56 -7.51
CA ALA A 214 -10.46 14.35 -8.14
C ALA A 214 -9.46 14.70 -9.24
N SER A 215 -8.31 14.02 -9.26
CA SER A 215 -7.20 14.23 -10.20
C SER A 215 -6.68 15.68 -10.27
N GLU A 216 -6.96 16.52 -9.26
CA GLU A 216 -6.47 17.89 -9.16
C GLU A 216 -5.74 18.14 -7.84
N SER A 217 -6.42 17.99 -6.71
CA SER A 217 -5.82 18.29 -5.40
C SER A 217 -6.61 17.76 -4.20
N ALA A 218 -5.89 17.55 -3.08
CA ALA A 218 -6.46 17.41 -1.76
C ALA A 218 -5.86 18.46 -0.81
N SER A 219 -6.70 19.18 -0.09
CA SER A 219 -6.28 20.18 0.90
C SER A 219 -6.72 19.76 2.30
N LEU A 220 -5.76 19.64 3.20
CA LEU A 220 -5.98 19.32 4.61
C LEU A 220 -5.72 20.57 5.46
N GLU A 221 -6.47 20.74 6.53
CA GLU A 221 -6.28 21.78 7.53
C GLU A 221 -6.11 21.16 8.92
N ALA A 222 -5.19 21.68 9.72
CA ALA A 222 -4.92 21.17 11.06
C ALA A 222 -6.20 21.10 11.90
N ASN A 223 -6.43 19.97 12.56
CA ASN A 223 -7.54 19.78 13.48
C ASN A 223 -7.19 20.39 14.85
N PRO A 224 -7.89 21.43 15.31
CA PRO A 224 -7.60 22.08 16.59
C PRO A 224 -7.90 21.21 17.80
N ASN A 225 -8.69 20.14 17.62
CA ASN A 225 -9.12 19.22 18.67
C ASN A 225 -8.31 17.90 18.67
N ALA A 226 -7.32 17.76 17.77
CA ALA A 226 -6.52 16.55 17.69
C ALA A 226 -5.71 16.32 18.97
N SER A 227 -5.66 15.05 19.42
CA SER A 227 -4.82 14.67 20.57
C SER A 227 -3.32 14.73 20.25
N ASN A 228 -2.95 14.56 18.98
CA ASN A 228 -1.60 14.76 18.46
C ASN A 228 -1.65 15.88 17.40
N PRO A 229 -1.49 17.15 17.79
CA PRO A 229 -1.70 18.28 16.89
C PRO A 229 -0.61 18.38 15.82
N ALA A 230 -1.02 18.68 14.61
CA ALA A 230 -0.12 18.91 13.48
C ALA A 230 0.78 20.14 13.70
N LYS A 231 2.01 20.07 13.20
CA LYS A 231 2.97 21.20 13.27
C LYS A 231 2.68 22.27 12.22
N LEU A 232 2.19 21.89 11.05
CA LEU A 232 1.82 22.81 9.97
C LEU A 232 0.30 22.97 9.93
N ARG A 233 -0.15 24.20 9.63
CA ARG A 233 -1.57 24.53 9.57
C ARG A 233 -2.28 23.86 8.40
N ARG A 234 -1.58 23.64 7.26
CA ARG A 234 -2.15 23.11 6.04
C ARG A 234 -1.23 22.13 5.34
N VAL A 235 -1.83 21.12 4.70
CA VAL A 235 -1.18 20.28 3.71
C VAL A 235 -1.97 20.40 2.40
N LEU A 236 -1.26 20.65 1.30
CA LEU A 236 -1.81 20.69 -0.05
C LEU A 236 -1.11 19.62 -0.90
N VAL A 237 -1.85 18.59 -1.25
CA VAL A 237 -1.40 17.55 -2.18
C VAL A 237 -1.90 17.92 -3.56
N LEU A 238 -0.99 18.16 -4.50
CA LEU A 238 -1.28 18.53 -5.88
C LEU A 238 -1.05 17.33 -6.80
N HIS A 239 -2.03 17.04 -7.64
CA HIS A 239 -1.85 16.05 -8.70
C HIS A 239 -0.75 16.51 -9.65
N ARG A 240 0.29 15.71 -9.77
CA ARG A 240 1.40 15.89 -10.71
C ARG A 240 1.82 14.50 -11.22
N ALA A 241 1.25 14.07 -12.34
CA ALA A 241 1.51 12.73 -12.88
C ALA A 241 2.96 12.58 -13.37
N GLU A 242 3.49 13.64 -14.05
CA GLU A 242 4.77 13.55 -14.71
C GLU A 242 5.96 13.76 -13.73
N PRO A 243 6.91 12.81 -13.64
CA PRO A 243 8.08 12.93 -12.77
C PRO A 243 8.92 14.18 -13.05
N SER A 244 9.06 14.58 -14.32
CA SER A 244 9.78 15.79 -14.72
C SER A 244 9.12 17.08 -14.22
N ALA A 245 7.78 17.12 -14.18
CA ALA A 245 7.04 18.26 -13.65
C ALA A 245 7.17 18.33 -12.12
N GLN A 246 7.19 17.17 -11.44
CA GLN A 246 7.45 17.09 -10.01
C GLN A 246 8.86 17.60 -9.66
N LEU A 247 9.89 17.11 -10.39
CA LEU A 247 11.27 17.53 -10.18
C LEU A 247 11.44 19.04 -10.39
N LEU A 248 10.87 19.58 -11.47
CA LEU A 248 10.93 21.01 -11.78
C LEU A 248 10.26 21.86 -10.68
N GLY A 249 9.08 21.42 -10.19
CA GLY A 249 8.36 22.08 -9.10
C GLY A 249 9.17 22.10 -7.80
N LEU A 250 9.83 20.98 -7.46
CA LEU A 250 10.72 20.89 -6.30
C LEU A 250 11.92 21.85 -6.42
N GLN A 251 12.55 21.87 -7.59
CA GLN A 251 13.72 22.73 -7.86
C GLN A 251 13.38 24.23 -7.87
N LYS A 252 12.20 24.60 -8.35
CA LYS A 252 11.73 26.00 -8.36
C LYS A 252 11.19 26.48 -7.01
N GLY A 253 10.92 25.58 -6.07
CA GLY A 253 10.31 25.91 -4.78
C GLY A 253 8.78 25.98 -4.79
N ASP A 254 8.13 25.56 -5.88
CA ASP A 254 6.67 25.45 -5.98
C ASP A 254 6.13 24.24 -5.21
N LEU A 255 7.00 23.23 -4.97
CA LEU A 255 6.73 22.03 -4.21
C LEU A 255 7.78 21.86 -3.10
N ASP A 256 7.34 21.41 -1.94
CA ASP A 256 8.18 21.09 -0.78
C ASP A 256 8.64 19.64 -0.80
N ILE A 257 7.74 18.73 -1.22
CA ILE A 257 7.94 17.27 -1.30
C ILE A 257 7.41 16.76 -2.63
N VAL A 258 8.08 15.77 -3.20
CA VAL A 258 7.61 15.02 -4.39
C VAL A 258 7.78 13.52 -4.19
N ARG A 259 6.89 12.72 -4.80
CA ARG A 259 6.72 11.29 -4.48
C ARG A 259 7.00 10.33 -5.65
N ASN A 260 6.90 10.75 -6.89
CA ASN A 260 6.91 9.86 -8.05
C ASN A 260 8.09 10.11 -9.00
N LEU A 261 9.27 10.42 -8.46
CA LEU A 261 10.49 10.62 -9.27
C LEU A 261 11.02 9.29 -9.82
N THR A 262 11.70 9.38 -10.97
CA THR A 262 12.41 8.23 -11.53
C THR A 262 13.67 7.89 -10.74
N PRO A 263 14.21 6.66 -10.81
CA PRO A 263 15.46 6.27 -10.15
C PRO A 263 16.65 7.19 -10.49
N ASP A 264 16.77 7.63 -11.75
CA ASP A 264 17.86 8.54 -12.19
C ASP A 264 17.72 9.93 -11.57
N GLN A 265 16.49 10.45 -11.48
CA GLN A 265 16.21 11.73 -10.82
C GLN A 265 16.52 11.66 -9.32
N LEU A 266 16.14 10.58 -8.64
CA LEU A 266 16.46 10.34 -7.24
C LEU A 266 17.97 10.22 -7.02
N THR A 267 18.66 9.46 -7.86
CA THR A 267 20.13 9.33 -7.81
C THR A 267 20.84 10.69 -7.99
N THR A 268 20.27 11.58 -8.81
CA THR A 268 20.80 12.93 -9.01
C THR A 268 20.55 13.80 -7.78
N LEU A 269 19.34 13.80 -7.22
CA LEU A 269 18.99 14.59 -6.04
C LEU A 269 19.74 14.13 -4.79
N ALA A 270 20.03 12.83 -4.65
CA ALA A 270 20.78 12.30 -3.52
C ALA A 270 22.19 12.90 -3.38
N LYS A 271 22.76 13.44 -4.47
CA LYS A 271 24.08 14.10 -4.50
C LYS A 271 24.02 15.60 -4.22
N ASP A 272 22.83 16.19 -4.22
CA ASP A 272 22.63 17.63 -4.03
C ASP A 272 22.23 17.92 -2.57
N PRO A 273 23.05 18.66 -1.80
CA PRO A 273 22.79 18.98 -0.40
C PRO A 273 21.55 19.86 -0.17
N ALA A 274 20.95 20.41 -1.23
CA ALA A 274 19.71 21.17 -1.16
C ALA A 274 18.47 20.29 -0.90
N TYR A 275 18.60 18.97 -1.06
CA TYR A 275 17.50 18.01 -0.93
C TYR A 275 17.80 16.93 0.12
N THR A 276 16.75 16.28 0.58
CA THR A 276 16.79 15.10 1.44
C THR A 276 15.87 14.04 0.86
N LEU A 277 16.33 12.79 0.81
CA LEU A 277 15.48 11.66 0.47
C LEU A 277 15.02 10.97 1.75
N VAL A 278 13.71 10.64 1.81
CA VAL A 278 13.12 9.80 2.86
C VAL A 278 12.62 8.54 2.19
N GLU A 279 13.05 7.41 2.72
CA GLU A 279 12.78 6.09 2.14
C GLU A 279 12.02 5.21 3.13
N SER A 280 11.12 4.38 2.62
CA SER A 280 10.44 3.35 3.39
C SER A 280 10.11 2.16 2.49
N PRO A 281 10.32 0.93 2.93
CA PRO A 281 9.75 -0.23 2.26
C PRO A 281 8.23 -0.08 2.13
N LYS A 282 7.67 -0.51 0.99
CA LYS A 282 6.22 -0.65 0.77
C LYS A 282 5.82 -2.11 0.82
N SER A 283 4.58 -2.40 1.15
CA SER A 283 4.05 -3.76 1.13
C SER A 283 3.87 -4.34 -0.28
N TYR A 284 4.33 -3.63 -1.31
CA TYR A 284 4.27 -4.08 -2.68
C TYR A 284 5.38 -5.07 -3.03
N ILE A 285 4.97 -6.25 -3.49
CA ILE A 285 5.85 -7.29 -4.05
C ILE A 285 5.56 -7.44 -5.53
N ASN A 286 6.60 -7.31 -6.36
CA ASN A 286 6.54 -7.64 -7.78
C ASN A 286 6.89 -9.11 -7.98
N TYR A 287 6.14 -9.79 -8.83
CA TYR A 287 6.33 -11.21 -9.07
C TYR A 287 5.92 -11.63 -10.49
N LEU A 288 6.42 -12.79 -10.91
CA LEU A 288 5.88 -13.51 -12.07
C LEU A 288 4.88 -14.55 -11.58
N ALA A 289 3.71 -14.58 -12.19
CA ALA A 289 2.72 -15.63 -12.04
C ALA A 289 2.84 -16.63 -13.20
N LEU A 290 3.19 -17.88 -12.90
CA LEU A 290 3.33 -18.95 -13.89
C LEU A 290 2.05 -19.76 -13.90
N ASN A 291 1.27 -19.69 -14.98
CA ASN A 291 -0.01 -20.38 -15.07
C ASN A 291 0.16 -21.90 -15.18
N GLN A 292 -0.41 -22.64 -14.23
CA GLN A 292 -0.25 -24.10 -14.11
C GLN A 292 -1.14 -24.89 -15.08
N SER A 293 -2.02 -24.23 -15.84
CA SER A 293 -2.69 -24.88 -16.98
C SER A 293 -1.75 -25.10 -18.19
N HIS A 294 -0.61 -24.39 -18.22
CA HIS A 294 0.40 -24.58 -19.26
C HIS A 294 1.22 -25.84 -18.98
N PRO A 295 1.28 -26.80 -19.91
CA PRO A 295 1.80 -28.14 -19.65
C PRO A 295 3.29 -28.20 -19.26
N VAL A 296 4.08 -27.19 -19.66
CA VAL A 296 5.49 -27.09 -19.28
C VAL A 296 5.66 -26.32 -17.97
N LEU A 297 4.97 -25.18 -17.78
CA LEU A 297 5.07 -24.36 -16.56
C LEU A 297 4.51 -25.09 -15.31
N SER A 298 3.65 -26.11 -15.50
CA SER A 298 3.12 -26.93 -14.41
C SER A 298 4.17 -27.84 -13.75
N LYS A 299 5.30 -28.08 -14.43
CA LYS A 299 6.37 -28.93 -13.90
C LYS A 299 7.15 -28.22 -12.80
N PRO A 300 7.31 -28.81 -11.59
CA PRO A 300 8.06 -28.19 -10.49
C PRO A 300 9.48 -27.79 -10.86
N GLN A 301 10.20 -28.65 -11.60
CA GLN A 301 11.58 -28.39 -12.04
C GLN A 301 11.67 -27.17 -12.96
N VAL A 302 10.67 -26.94 -13.82
CA VAL A 302 10.63 -25.76 -14.71
C VAL A 302 10.43 -24.47 -13.88
N ARG A 303 9.53 -24.49 -12.88
CA ARG A 303 9.35 -23.36 -11.99
C ARG A 303 10.64 -23.01 -11.24
N GLN A 304 11.33 -24.04 -10.72
CA GLN A 304 12.63 -23.88 -10.08
C GLN A 304 13.69 -23.37 -11.07
N ALA A 305 13.74 -23.91 -12.31
CA ALA A 305 14.68 -23.42 -13.33
C ALA A 305 14.51 -21.93 -13.61
N ILE A 306 13.27 -21.44 -13.72
CA ILE A 306 12.98 -20.02 -13.91
C ILE A 306 13.48 -19.20 -12.72
N LYS A 307 13.23 -19.64 -11.46
CA LYS A 307 13.71 -18.96 -10.26
C LYS A 307 15.24 -18.86 -10.21
N TRP A 308 15.96 -19.91 -10.62
CA TRP A 308 17.43 -19.94 -10.66
C TRP A 308 18.07 -19.23 -11.87
N ALA A 309 17.27 -18.86 -12.88
CA ALA A 309 17.79 -18.18 -14.08
C ALA A 309 17.88 -16.67 -13.91
N ILE A 310 17.11 -16.07 -13.00
CA ILE A 310 16.94 -14.62 -12.90
C ILE A 310 18.07 -13.98 -12.07
N ASP A 311 18.60 -12.86 -12.56
CA ASP A 311 19.54 -11.98 -11.87
C ASP A 311 18.80 -10.89 -11.07
N TYR A 312 18.25 -11.28 -9.92
CA TYR A 312 17.46 -10.38 -9.06
C TYR A 312 18.22 -9.14 -8.64
N THR A 313 19.49 -9.32 -8.23
CA THR A 313 20.33 -8.25 -7.72
C THR A 313 20.76 -7.30 -8.84
N GLY A 314 21.16 -7.86 -9.99
CA GLY A 314 21.55 -7.07 -11.15
C GLY A 314 20.39 -6.24 -11.70
N ILE A 315 19.18 -6.82 -11.78
CA ILE A 315 17.96 -6.11 -12.22
C ILE A 315 17.65 -4.95 -11.26
N ALA A 316 17.61 -5.20 -9.94
CA ALA A 316 17.33 -4.16 -8.96
C ALA A 316 18.36 -3.02 -9.01
N ALA A 317 19.67 -3.36 -9.07
CA ALA A 317 20.73 -2.38 -9.06
C ALA A 317 20.83 -1.54 -10.34
N SER A 318 20.51 -2.13 -11.51
CA SER A 318 20.68 -1.45 -12.81
C SER A 318 19.42 -0.75 -13.31
N ILE A 319 18.22 -1.26 -12.98
CA ILE A 319 16.94 -0.74 -13.51
C ILE A 319 16.21 0.10 -12.45
N THR A 320 16.20 -0.34 -11.20
CA THR A 320 15.41 0.29 -10.14
C THR A 320 16.25 0.61 -8.90
N PRO A 321 17.45 1.25 -9.04
CA PRO A 321 18.23 1.63 -7.88
C PRO A 321 17.41 2.51 -6.95
N ASN A 322 17.49 2.23 -5.64
CA ASN A 322 16.79 2.93 -4.55
C ASN A 322 15.26 2.85 -4.55
N THR A 323 14.62 2.23 -5.56
CA THR A 323 13.14 2.14 -5.63
C THR A 323 12.61 0.72 -5.51
N TYR A 324 13.47 -0.29 -5.63
CA TYR A 324 13.16 -1.69 -5.34
C TYR A 324 14.39 -2.40 -4.77
N GLU A 325 14.14 -3.29 -3.81
CA GLU A 325 15.14 -4.25 -3.33
C GLU A 325 14.72 -5.67 -3.72
N PRO A 326 15.68 -6.59 -3.99
CA PRO A 326 15.37 -8.00 -4.19
C PRO A 326 14.61 -8.56 -2.98
N HIS A 327 13.52 -9.28 -3.25
CA HIS A 327 12.73 -9.90 -2.21
C HIS A 327 12.09 -11.18 -2.75
N GLN A 328 12.26 -12.30 -2.02
CA GLN A 328 11.90 -13.62 -2.54
C GLN A 328 10.92 -14.37 -1.63
N SER A 329 10.20 -13.62 -0.77
CA SER A 329 9.16 -14.16 0.09
C SER A 329 7.81 -13.51 -0.19
N PHE A 330 6.70 -14.24 0.06
CA PHE A 330 5.37 -13.66 -0.12
C PHE A 330 4.98 -12.67 0.98
N LEU A 331 5.63 -12.71 2.17
CA LEU A 331 5.46 -11.65 3.17
C LEU A 331 6.46 -10.52 2.89
N PRO A 332 6.01 -9.27 2.76
CA PRO A 332 6.91 -8.14 2.62
C PRO A 332 7.81 -7.99 3.86
N LYS A 333 9.05 -7.60 3.66
CA LYS A 333 9.94 -7.17 4.74
C LYS A 333 9.24 -6.07 5.57
N GLY A 334 9.24 -6.24 6.88
CA GLY A 334 8.51 -5.38 7.82
C GLY A 334 7.19 -5.97 8.29
N PHE A 335 6.75 -7.12 7.77
CA PHE A 335 5.63 -7.87 8.33
C PHE A 335 6.10 -8.82 9.44
N PRO A 336 5.25 -9.14 10.43
CA PRO A 336 5.55 -10.17 11.41
C PRO A 336 5.89 -11.50 10.74
N GLY A 337 7.06 -12.09 11.06
CA GLY A 337 7.51 -13.37 10.50
C GLY A 337 7.98 -13.31 9.02
N ALA A 338 8.20 -12.12 8.45
CA ALA A 338 8.72 -12.02 7.10
C ALA A 338 10.17 -12.51 7.02
N LEU A 339 10.45 -13.42 6.07
CA LEU A 339 11.80 -13.86 5.76
C LEU A 339 12.47 -12.84 4.83
N THR A 340 13.75 -12.57 5.07
CA THR A 340 14.57 -11.63 4.29
C THR A 340 15.65 -12.33 3.46
N ASP A 341 15.76 -13.65 3.59
CA ASP A 341 16.74 -14.43 2.84
C ASP A 341 16.41 -14.45 1.34
N LEU A 342 17.48 -14.46 0.52
CA LEU A 342 17.41 -14.52 -0.93
C LEU A 342 17.94 -15.89 -1.39
N PRO A 343 17.14 -16.98 -1.33
CA PRO A 343 17.60 -18.32 -1.63
C PRO A 343 17.95 -18.53 -3.10
N PHE A 344 17.39 -17.73 -4.00
CA PHE A 344 17.63 -17.84 -5.44
C PHE A 344 18.60 -16.77 -5.91
N GLN A 345 19.65 -17.23 -6.62
CA GLN A 345 20.62 -16.40 -7.31
C GLN A 345 20.78 -16.93 -8.73
N LYS A 346 21.14 -16.07 -9.68
CA LYS A 346 21.35 -16.50 -11.06
C LYS A 346 22.38 -17.62 -11.15
N ASN A 347 21.93 -18.79 -11.57
CA ASN A 347 22.77 -19.97 -11.79
C ASN A 347 22.28 -20.71 -13.05
N VAL A 348 22.83 -20.32 -14.19
CA VAL A 348 22.47 -20.86 -15.51
C VAL A 348 22.70 -22.38 -15.61
N ALA A 349 23.77 -22.88 -15.00
CA ALA A 349 24.08 -24.32 -15.04
C ALA A 349 23.01 -25.14 -14.29
N LYS A 350 22.66 -24.70 -13.06
CA LYS A 350 21.59 -25.33 -12.26
C LYS A 350 20.23 -25.23 -12.95
N ALA A 351 19.91 -24.08 -13.54
CA ALA A 351 18.65 -23.88 -14.25
C ALA A 351 18.53 -24.82 -15.48
N LYS A 352 19.62 -24.99 -16.26
CA LYS A 352 19.64 -25.93 -17.39
C LYS A 352 19.51 -27.39 -16.95
N ALA A 353 20.16 -27.79 -15.86
CA ALA A 353 20.01 -29.12 -15.29
C ALA A 353 18.55 -29.41 -14.92
N LEU A 354 17.88 -28.47 -14.25
CA LEU A 354 16.46 -28.59 -13.90
C LEU A 354 15.54 -28.66 -15.11
N LEU A 355 15.83 -27.97 -16.22
CA LEU A 355 15.08 -28.08 -17.46
C LEU A 355 15.31 -29.45 -18.10
N ALA A 356 16.51 -30.01 -18.05
CA ALA A 356 16.80 -31.38 -18.54
C ALA A 356 16.03 -32.41 -17.72
N ASP A 357 16.02 -32.32 -16.40
CA ASP A 357 15.25 -33.18 -15.49
C ASP A 357 13.74 -33.07 -15.74
N ALA A 358 13.28 -31.90 -16.18
CA ALA A 358 11.88 -31.71 -16.61
C ALA A 358 11.56 -32.28 -17.99
N GLY A 359 12.55 -32.81 -18.74
CA GLY A 359 12.37 -33.32 -20.09
C GLY A 359 12.25 -32.22 -21.16
N VAL A 360 12.78 -31.03 -20.90
CA VAL A 360 12.82 -29.88 -21.84
C VAL A 360 14.23 -29.26 -21.91
N PRO A 361 15.28 -30.05 -22.20
CA PRO A 361 16.68 -29.61 -22.12
C PRO A 361 17.02 -28.43 -23.06
N ASN A 362 16.27 -28.28 -24.15
CA ASN A 362 16.46 -27.21 -25.14
C ASN A 362 15.59 -25.96 -24.86
N GLY A 363 14.88 -25.93 -23.71
CA GLY A 363 13.94 -24.89 -23.39
C GLY A 363 12.59 -25.02 -24.10
N PHE A 364 11.83 -23.94 -24.17
CA PHE A 364 10.50 -23.88 -24.78
C PHE A 364 10.12 -22.42 -25.08
N GLU A 365 9.03 -22.25 -25.83
CA GLU A 365 8.47 -20.93 -26.15
C GLU A 365 7.30 -20.59 -25.20
N VAL A 366 7.22 -19.33 -24.75
CA VAL A 366 6.18 -18.89 -23.83
C VAL A 366 5.94 -17.38 -23.97
N THR A 367 4.72 -16.91 -23.65
CA THR A 367 4.39 -15.49 -23.61
C THR A 367 4.48 -14.96 -22.19
N MET A 368 4.87 -13.68 -22.04
CA MET A 368 4.83 -12.96 -20.76
C MET A 368 4.08 -11.64 -20.91
N ASP A 369 2.93 -11.55 -20.25
CA ASP A 369 2.16 -10.32 -20.13
C ASP A 369 2.79 -9.41 -19.08
N HIS A 370 2.97 -8.11 -19.38
CA HIS A 370 3.50 -7.14 -18.44
C HIS A 370 2.89 -5.75 -18.62
N PRO A 371 2.77 -4.92 -17.56
CA PRO A 371 2.38 -3.54 -17.70
C PRO A 371 3.38 -2.74 -18.56
N SER A 372 2.87 -1.83 -19.39
CA SER A 372 3.70 -0.96 -20.24
C SER A 372 4.34 0.19 -19.46
N VAL A 373 3.89 0.46 -18.22
CA VAL A 373 4.46 1.52 -17.38
C VAL A 373 5.81 1.10 -16.78
N ALA A 374 6.70 2.07 -16.58
CA ALA A 374 7.97 1.85 -15.89
C ALA A 374 7.73 1.36 -14.45
N PRO A 375 8.59 0.49 -13.90
CA PRO A 375 9.77 -0.13 -14.53
C PRO A 375 9.50 -1.50 -15.19
N PHE A 376 8.24 -1.91 -15.33
CA PHE A 376 7.87 -3.28 -15.71
C PHE A 376 8.40 -3.70 -17.09
N GLY A 377 8.43 -2.78 -18.06
CA GLY A 377 8.95 -3.08 -19.39
C GLY A 377 10.45 -3.44 -19.37
N ASP A 378 11.24 -2.67 -18.63
CA ASP A 378 12.70 -2.90 -18.52
C ASP A 378 12.99 -4.20 -17.73
N TRP A 379 12.23 -4.44 -16.66
CA TRP A 379 12.29 -5.71 -15.91
C TRP A 379 11.93 -6.91 -16.81
N ALA A 380 10.87 -6.79 -17.62
CA ALA A 380 10.45 -7.84 -18.53
C ALA A 380 11.53 -8.19 -19.56
N GLN A 381 12.19 -7.17 -20.14
CA GLN A 381 13.30 -7.35 -21.09
C GLN A 381 14.52 -8.01 -20.43
N ALA A 382 14.88 -7.59 -19.22
CA ALA A 382 16.00 -8.19 -18.49
C ALA A 382 15.72 -9.66 -18.13
N ILE A 383 14.50 -9.98 -17.70
CA ILE A 383 14.08 -11.35 -17.40
C ILE A 383 14.02 -12.19 -18.69
N GLN A 384 13.51 -11.64 -19.80
CA GLN A 384 13.53 -12.29 -21.10
C GLN A 384 14.96 -12.69 -21.49
N ALA A 385 15.93 -11.79 -21.35
CA ALA A 385 17.34 -12.05 -21.62
C ALA A 385 17.91 -13.16 -20.72
N ASN A 386 17.60 -13.15 -19.42
CA ASN A 386 18.04 -14.19 -18.49
C ASN A 386 17.45 -15.59 -18.86
N LEU A 387 16.18 -15.62 -19.20
CA LEU A 387 15.50 -16.87 -19.58
C LEU A 387 15.99 -17.43 -20.93
N ALA A 388 16.40 -16.57 -21.87
CA ALA A 388 17.00 -16.96 -23.13
C ALA A 388 18.33 -17.72 -22.93
N GLU A 389 19.13 -17.39 -21.89
CA GLU A 389 20.37 -18.10 -21.57
C GLU A 389 20.16 -19.59 -21.25
N ILE A 390 18.97 -19.96 -20.81
CA ILE A 390 18.59 -21.35 -20.51
C ILE A 390 17.69 -21.96 -21.59
N GLY A 391 17.52 -21.28 -22.74
CA GLY A 391 16.75 -21.77 -23.88
C GLY A 391 15.25 -21.44 -23.84
N ILE A 392 14.75 -20.73 -22.83
CA ILE A 392 13.34 -20.31 -22.78
C ILE A 392 13.17 -19.04 -23.61
N LYS A 393 12.39 -19.15 -24.71
CA LYS A 393 12.08 -18.03 -25.60
C LYS A 393 10.80 -17.34 -25.15
N VAL A 394 10.92 -16.16 -24.59
CA VAL A 394 9.79 -15.38 -24.08
C VAL A 394 9.34 -14.37 -25.13
N THR A 395 8.06 -14.37 -25.49
CA THR A 395 7.43 -13.28 -26.25
C THR A 395 6.80 -12.30 -25.27
N LEU A 396 7.28 -11.05 -25.24
CA LEU A 396 6.74 -10.00 -24.38
C LEU A 396 5.45 -9.43 -24.94
N LEU A 397 4.42 -9.33 -24.09
CA LEU A 397 3.11 -8.77 -24.40
C LEU A 397 2.86 -7.57 -23.46
N ALA A 398 3.29 -6.40 -23.91
CA ALA A 398 3.05 -5.16 -23.16
C ALA A 398 1.58 -4.73 -23.26
N GLY A 399 0.99 -4.30 -22.15
CA GLY A 399 -0.38 -3.81 -22.09
C GLY A 399 -0.59 -2.79 -20.97
N GLU A 400 -1.74 -2.13 -20.96
CA GLU A 400 -2.13 -1.33 -19.80
C GLU A 400 -2.25 -2.22 -18.55
N SER A 401 -1.89 -1.71 -17.37
CA SER A 401 -1.95 -2.47 -16.12
C SER A 401 -3.31 -3.13 -15.89
N LYS A 402 -4.41 -2.42 -16.18
CA LYS A 402 -5.77 -2.96 -16.07
C LYS A 402 -6.02 -4.16 -17.00
N GLN A 403 -5.47 -4.13 -18.22
CA GLN A 403 -5.61 -5.23 -19.19
C GLN A 403 -4.85 -6.48 -18.71
N VAL A 404 -3.60 -6.31 -18.24
CA VAL A 404 -2.79 -7.39 -17.68
C VAL A 404 -3.50 -8.04 -16.47
N ILE A 405 -4.02 -7.21 -15.54
CA ILE A 405 -4.77 -7.70 -14.38
C ILE A 405 -6.05 -8.43 -14.80
N THR A 406 -6.79 -7.91 -15.78
CA THR A 406 -8.01 -8.56 -16.29
C THR A 406 -7.71 -9.92 -16.90
N LYS A 407 -6.63 -10.02 -17.69
CA LYS A 407 -6.17 -11.27 -18.29
C LYS A 407 -5.75 -12.30 -17.24
N THR A 408 -5.05 -11.87 -16.17
CA THR A 408 -4.69 -12.78 -15.07
C THR A 408 -5.93 -13.25 -14.29
N ARG A 409 -6.89 -12.36 -14.02
CA ARG A 409 -8.16 -12.71 -13.37
C ARG A 409 -9.01 -13.68 -14.19
N ALA A 410 -8.89 -13.61 -15.52
CA ALA A 410 -9.52 -14.55 -16.46
C ALA A 410 -8.71 -15.84 -16.67
N ARG A 411 -7.56 -16.02 -16.00
CA ARG A 411 -6.67 -17.20 -16.11
C ARG A 411 -6.11 -17.42 -17.54
N GLN A 412 -5.96 -16.35 -18.33
CA GLN A 412 -5.60 -16.40 -19.76
C GLN A 412 -4.13 -16.10 -20.06
N HIS A 413 -3.32 -15.80 -19.05
CA HIS A 413 -1.88 -15.60 -19.17
C HIS A 413 -1.14 -16.96 -19.22
N GLN A 414 0.06 -16.98 -19.79
CA GLN A 414 1.05 -18.04 -19.57
C GLN A 414 2.00 -17.65 -18.45
N ILE A 415 2.76 -16.56 -18.62
CA ILE A 415 3.46 -15.85 -17.55
C ILE A 415 2.85 -14.46 -17.48
N ALA A 416 2.66 -13.93 -16.28
CA ALA A 416 2.30 -12.53 -16.10
C ALA A 416 3.21 -11.88 -15.07
N MET A 417 3.77 -10.72 -15.40
CA MET A 417 4.45 -9.85 -14.44
C MET A 417 3.43 -8.91 -13.82
N VAL A 418 3.25 -9.02 -12.53
CA VAL A 418 2.26 -8.26 -11.76
C VAL A 418 2.81 -7.90 -10.37
N ARG A 419 2.06 -7.09 -9.63
CA ARG A 419 2.39 -6.75 -8.25
C ARG A 419 1.21 -7.03 -7.33
N TRP A 420 1.52 -7.25 -6.06
CA TRP A 420 0.55 -7.38 -4.97
C TRP A 420 0.93 -6.45 -3.84
N GLY A 421 -0.03 -5.71 -3.30
CA GLY A 421 0.11 -4.93 -2.08
C GLY A 421 -0.75 -5.53 -0.97
N SER A 422 -0.22 -5.58 0.25
CA SER A 422 -0.96 -6.14 1.38
C SER A 422 -2.12 -5.24 1.78
N ASP A 423 -3.25 -5.86 2.10
CA ASP A 423 -4.50 -5.15 2.40
C ASP A 423 -4.55 -4.67 3.88
N TYR A 424 -3.84 -5.37 4.78
CA TYR A 424 -3.73 -5.06 6.21
C TYR A 424 -2.43 -5.66 6.78
N MET A 425 -2.03 -5.22 7.97
CA MET A 425 -0.70 -5.50 8.56
C MET A 425 -0.59 -6.88 9.21
N ASP A 426 -1.38 -7.85 8.79
CA ASP A 426 -1.28 -9.23 9.27
C ASP A 426 -0.70 -10.15 8.20
N PRO A 427 0.17 -11.12 8.55
CA PRO A 427 0.71 -12.10 7.61
C PRO A 427 -0.34 -12.82 6.78
N ASN A 428 -1.56 -12.98 7.31
CA ASN A 428 -2.65 -13.64 6.57
C ASN A 428 -3.05 -12.89 5.29
N SER A 429 -2.90 -11.57 5.24
CA SER A 429 -3.19 -10.79 4.02
C SER A 429 -2.49 -11.37 2.78
N ASN A 430 -1.22 -11.75 2.92
CA ASN A 430 -0.45 -12.33 1.84
C ASN A 430 -0.51 -13.86 1.84
N ALA A 431 -0.51 -14.51 3.01
CA ALA A 431 -0.55 -15.97 3.11
C ALA A 431 -1.81 -16.53 2.44
N GLU A 432 -2.97 -15.92 2.66
CA GLU A 432 -4.21 -16.33 2.01
C GLU A 432 -4.11 -16.19 0.50
N THR A 433 -3.70 -15.04 0.00
CA THR A 433 -3.72 -14.77 -1.43
C THR A 433 -2.70 -15.59 -2.23
N PHE A 434 -1.53 -15.91 -1.63
CA PHE A 434 -0.44 -16.65 -2.25
C PHE A 434 -0.47 -18.18 -2.01
N ASN A 435 -1.30 -18.69 -1.06
CA ASN A 435 -1.30 -20.11 -0.72
C ASN A 435 -2.68 -20.75 -0.70
N VAL A 436 -3.78 -19.98 -0.55
CA VAL A 436 -5.11 -20.58 -0.41
C VAL A 436 -5.78 -20.73 -1.77
N ASN A 437 -6.13 -21.97 -2.11
CA ASN A 437 -7.03 -22.30 -3.21
C ASN A 437 -7.78 -23.62 -2.87
N THR A 438 -8.96 -23.48 -2.30
CA THR A 438 -9.77 -24.64 -1.86
C THR A 438 -10.47 -25.34 -3.02
N ASP A 439 -10.82 -24.59 -4.07
CA ASP A 439 -11.48 -25.10 -5.26
C ASP A 439 -10.91 -24.42 -6.52
N ASN A 440 -10.28 -25.20 -7.40
CA ASN A 440 -9.69 -24.66 -8.62
C ASN A 440 -10.68 -24.54 -9.79
N SER A 441 -11.96 -24.84 -9.57
CA SER A 441 -13.03 -24.68 -10.58
C SER A 441 -13.45 -23.22 -10.75
N ASP A 442 -14.20 -22.93 -11.80
CA ASP A 442 -14.75 -21.58 -12.04
C ASP A 442 -15.89 -21.20 -11.06
N ALA A 443 -16.40 -22.17 -10.30
CA ALA A 443 -17.39 -21.92 -9.24
C ALA A 443 -16.80 -21.27 -7.98
N GLN A 444 -15.46 -21.26 -7.86
CA GLN A 444 -14.74 -20.65 -6.73
C GLN A 444 -15.08 -19.16 -6.59
N LYS A 445 -15.53 -18.77 -5.39
CA LYS A 445 -15.87 -17.39 -5.08
C LYS A 445 -14.63 -16.56 -4.69
N ASN A 446 -13.76 -17.12 -3.83
CA ASN A 446 -12.51 -16.48 -3.43
C ASN A 446 -11.40 -16.75 -4.46
N ARG A 447 -11.28 -15.85 -5.43
CA ARG A 447 -10.36 -15.96 -6.57
C ARG A 447 -8.98 -15.39 -6.25
N THR A 448 -8.28 -16.03 -5.33
CA THR A 448 -6.89 -15.68 -4.91
C THR A 448 -5.90 -15.74 -6.08
N LEU A 449 -4.66 -15.33 -5.86
CA LEU A 449 -3.59 -15.44 -6.89
C LEU A 449 -3.31 -16.89 -7.25
N CYS A 450 -3.45 -17.83 -6.29
CA CYS A 450 -3.36 -19.25 -6.55
C CYS A 450 -4.40 -19.71 -7.56
N TRP A 451 -5.66 -19.34 -7.35
CA TRP A 451 -6.74 -19.65 -8.29
C TRP A 451 -6.48 -19.04 -9.67
N ARG A 452 -6.05 -17.78 -9.73
CA ARG A 452 -5.73 -17.08 -10.99
C ARG A 452 -4.62 -17.78 -11.78
N SER A 453 -3.68 -18.44 -11.08
CA SER A 453 -2.56 -19.17 -11.67
C SER A 453 -2.85 -20.66 -11.89
N ASN A 454 -4.10 -21.10 -11.74
CA ASN A 454 -4.49 -22.51 -11.82
C ASN A 454 -3.71 -23.41 -10.84
N TRP A 455 -3.24 -22.88 -9.72
CA TRP A 455 -2.43 -23.62 -8.76
C TRP A 455 -3.21 -23.95 -7.50
N LYS A 456 -3.17 -25.22 -7.11
CA LYS A 456 -3.76 -25.74 -5.88
C LYS A 456 -2.75 -26.63 -5.18
N ASP A 457 -2.43 -26.26 -3.95
CA ASP A 457 -1.60 -27.01 -3.03
C ASP A 457 -2.41 -27.21 -1.74
N ASP A 458 -2.88 -28.43 -1.51
CA ASP A 458 -3.79 -28.73 -0.41
C ASP A 458 -3.13 -28.58 0.96
N ASP A 459 -1.80 -28.87 1.08
CA ASP A 459 -1.06 -28.72 2.32
C ASP A 459 -0.86 -27.23 2.67
N LEU A 460 -0.37 -26.43 1.72
CA LEU A 460 -0.20 -24.99 1.96
C LEU A 460 -1.54 -24.29 2.21
N THR A 461 -2.61 -24.70 1.49
CA THR A 461 -3.96 -24.19 1.72
C THR A 461 -4.45 -24.50 3.14
N ALA A 462 -4.32 -25.76 3.59
CA ALA A 462 -4.74 -26.16 4.93
C ALA A 462 -3.96 -25.41 6.04
N ARG A 463 -2.63 -25.29 5.87
CA ARG A 463 -1.76 -24.61 6.83
C ARG A 463 -2.00 -23.11 6.89
N ALA A 464 -2.34 -22.45 5.78
CA ALA A 464 -2.70 -21.04 5.79
C ALA A 464 -4.01 -20.80 6.56
N ILE A 465 -5.01 -21.66 6.37
CA ILE A 465 -6.29 -21.62 7.10
C ILE A 465 -6.08 -21.91 8.59
N GLU A 466 -5.19 -22.85 8.94
CA GLU A 466 -4.86 -23.16 10.34
C GLU A 466 -4.13 -21.99 11.00
N ALA A 467 -3.13 -21.40 10.34
CA ALA A 467 -2.38 -20.26 10.85
C ALA A 467 -3.26 -19.02 11.08
N GLN A 468 -4.28 -18.80 10.26
CA GLN A 468 -5.25 -17.73 10.47
C GLN A 468 -5.98 -17.86 11.82
N LYS A 469 -6.23 -19.11 12.26
CA LYS A 469 -6.99 -19.44 13.49
C LYS A 469 -6.12 -19.62 14.72
N GLU A 470 -4.80 -19.74 14.58
CA GLU A 470 -3.87 -20.00 15.70
C GLU A 470 -3.87 -18.83 16.70
N PRO A 471 -4.29 -19.06 17.96
CA PRO A 471 -4.39 -18.00 18.96
C PRO A 471 -3.04 -17.59 19.58
N ASP A 472 -2.05 -18.49 19.63
CA ASP A 472 -0.71 -18.16 20.12
C ASP A 472 0.09 -17.42 19.04
N SER A 473 0.38 -16.15 19.29
CA SER A 473 1.04 -15.27 18.30
C SER A 473 2.43 -15.76 17.90
N LYS A 474 3.21 -16.36 18.82
CA LYS A 474 4.56 -16.86 18.51
C LYS A 474 4.49 -18.09 17.61
N ARG A 475 3.61 -19.04 17.96
CA ARG A 475 3.38 -20.23 17.15
C ARG A 475 2.82 -19.86 15.78
N ARG A 476 1.90 -18.92 15.72
CA ARG A 476 1.34 -18.39 14.49
C ARG A 476 2.41 -17.80 13.56
N ILE A 477 3.32 -16.98 14.10
CA ILE A 477 4.44 -16.41 13.33
C ILE A 477 5.33 -17.54 12.78
N ALA A 478 5.72 -18.51 13.60
CA ALA A 478 6.53 -19.65 13.16
C ALA A 478 5.85 -20.48 12.05
N MET A 479 4.51 -20.60 12.06
CA MET A 479 3.76 -21.24 10.98
C MET A 479 3.91 -20.47 9.66
N TYR A 480 3.83 -19.14 9.66
CA TYR A 480 4.04 -18.33 8.47
C TYR A 480 5.48 -18.33 7.98
N GLU A 481 6.47 -18.34 8.89
CA GLU A 481 7.89 -18.47 8.52
C GLU A 481 8.12 -19.80 7.78
N ARG A 482 7.63 -20.91 8.31
CA ARG A 482 7.74 -22.21 7.65
C ARG A 482 7.02 -22.26 6.31
N MET A 483 5.83 -21.65 6.22
CA MET A 483 5.05 -21.61 4.99
C MET A 483 5.79 -20.85 3.87
N GLN A 484 6.53 -19.79 4.19
CA GLN A 484 7.33 -19.03 3.21
C GLN A 484 8.42 -19.92 2.58
N LEU A 485 9.11 -20.73 3.37
CA LEU A 485 10.13 -21.66 2.85
C LEU A 485 9.52 -22.68 1.88
N ASP A 486 8.41 -23.30 2.26
CA ASP A 486 7.74 -24.28 1.42
C ASP A 486 7.13 -23.63 0.17
N HIS A 487 6.62 -22.40 0.27
CA HIS A 487 6.15 -21.63 -0.86
C HIS A 487 7.28 -21.31 -1.86
N GLN A 488 8.48 -20.90 -1.39
CA GLN A 488 9.64 -20.67 -2.25
C GLN A 488 10.00 -21.91 -3.06
N GLU A 489 9.89 -23.10 -2.46
CA GLU A 489 10.17 -24.35 -3.13
C GLU A 489 9.08 -24.76 -4.12
N ARG A 490 7.81 -24.67 -3.73
CA ARG A 490 6.68 -25.35 -4.40
C ARG A 490 5.87 -24.45 -5.33
N SER A 491 5.82 -23.14 -5.05
CA SER A 491 4.88 -22.22 -5.70
C SER A 491 5.22 -21.89 -7.16
N PRO A 492 4.20 -21.52 -7.96
CA PRO A 492 4.39 -21.00 -9.31
C PRO A 492 4.69 -19.49 -9.33
N PHE A 493 4.92 -18.87 -8.18
CA PHE A 493 5.26 -17.47 -8.10
C PHE A 493 6.76 -17.27 -8.03
N VAL A 494 7.29 -16.43 -8.93
CA VAL A 494 8.68 -15.98 -8.88
C VAL A 494 8.68 -14.60 -8.30
N LEU A 495 8.96 -14.48 -7.00
CA LEU A 495 8.97 -13.22 -6.28
C LEU A 495 10.25 -12.47 -6.64
N LEU A 496 10.13 -11.23 -7.13
CA LEU A 496 11.22 -10.51 -7.76
C LEU A 496 11.83 -9.45 -6.84
N GLY A 497 10.97 -8.66 -6.21
CA GLY A 497 11.43 -7.54 -5.40
C GLY A 497 10.29 -6.83 -4.68
N GLN A 498 10.67 -6.12 -3.63
CA GLN A 498 9.80 -5.26 -2.83
C GLN A 498 10.06 -3.80 -3.18
N GLN A 499 9.00 -3.04 -3.33
CA GLN A 499 9.10 -1.61 -3.61
C GLN A 499 9.62 -0.85 -2.39
N ILE A 500 10.51 0.11 -2.65
CA ILE A 500 10.92 1.15 -1.71
C ILE A 500 10.25 2.44 -2.19
N GLU A 501 9.44 3.05 -1.36
CA GLU A 501 8.92 4.39 -1.61
C GLU A 501 9.95 5.42 -1.23
N VAL A 502 10.16 6.40 -2.11
CA VAL A 502 11.09 7.49 -1.89
C VAL A 502 10.38 8.83 -2.06
N ALA A 503 10.41 9.65 -1.02
CA ALA A 503 10.02 11.04 -1.09
C ALA A 503 11.25 11.92 -1.18
N ALA A 504 11.34 12.78 -2.20
CA ALA A 504 12.36 13.81 -2.27
C ALA A 504 11.83 15.12 -1.69
N MET A 505 12.57 15.71 -0.76
CA MET A 505 12.18 16.90 -0.02
C MET A 505 13.22 17.99 -0.13
N ARG A 506 12.81 19.25 -0.10
CA ARG A 506 13.71 20.40 0.09
C ARG A 506 14.36 20.29 1.48
N LYS A 507 15.60 20.72 1.61
CA LYS A 507 16.38 20.70 2.87
C LYS A 507 15.70 21.46 4.01
N SER A 508 14.88 22.45 3.70
CA SER A 508 14.08 23.22 4.67
C SER A 508 12.88 22.44 5.26
N VAL A 509 12.58 21.25 4.74
CA VAL A 509 11.46 20.41 5.18
C VAL A 509 11.99 19.18 5.90
N SER A 510 11.34 18.81 7.01
CA SER A 510 11.69 17.62 7.79
C SER A 510 10.45 17.02 8.46
N GLY A 511 10.58 15.80 8.98
CA GLY A 511 9.53 15.17 9.79
C GLY A 511 8.45 14.43 8.99
N LEU A 512 8.65 14.17 7.69
CA LEU A 512 7.79 13.25 6.94
C LEU A 512 8.05 11.81 7.42
N GLU A 513 6.98 11.10 7.77
CA GLU A 513 7.01 9.69 8.13
C GLU A 513 6.33 8.88 7.03
N LEU A 514 7.12 8.12 6.26
CA LEU A 514 6.63 7.11 5.33
C LEU A 514 6.50 5.76 6.03
N ALA A 515 5.54 4.95 5.61
CA ALA A 515 5.27 3.66 6.22
C ALA A 515 5.04 2.56 5.20
N LEU A 516 5.18 1.31 5.65
CA LEU A 516 4.99 0.10 4.85
C LEU A 516 3.59 0.02 4.21
N LEU A 517 2.55 0.38 4.97
CA LEU A 517 1.20 0.63 4.46
C LEU A 517 0.96 2.14 4.39
N SER A 518 0.45 2.64 3.26
CA SER A 518 0.31 4.08 3.02
C SER A 518 -0.58 4.79 4.04
N ASP A 519 -1.62 4.13 4.50
CA ASP A 519 -2.53 4.62 5.54
C ASP A 519 -1.88 4.87 6.92
N ARG A 520 -0.58 4.55 7.04
CA ARG A 520 0.26 4.77 8.22
C ARG A 520 1.29 5.88 8.04
N SER A 521 1.48 6.40 6.81
CA SER A 521 2.33 7.57 6.56
C SER A 521 1.73 8.81 7.23
N ARG A 522 2.56 9.68 7.81
CA ARG A 522 2.11 10.81 8.64
C ARG A 522 2.76 12.12 8.22
N PHE A 523 1.91 13.16 8.17
CA PHE A 523 2.31 14.55 7.96
C PHE A 523 2.38 15.36 9.26
N THR A 524 1.97 14.76 10.37
CA THR A 524 1.78 15.44 11.69
C THR A 524 3.05 16.11 12.20
N ALA A 525 4.21 15.45 12.04
CA ALA A 525 5.50 15.94 12.52
C ALA A 525 6.24 16.84 11.51
N VAL A 526 5.68 17.05 10.32
CA VAL A 526 6.35 17.85 9.27
C VAL A 526 6.51 19.29 9.70
N THR A 527 7.73 19.82 9.51
CA THR A 527 8.07 21.24 9.79
C THR A 527 8.80 21.85 8.59
N LYS A 528 8.75 23.17 8.50
CA LYS A 528 9.46 23.99 7.50
C LYS A 528 10.25 25.10 8.21
N THR A 529 11.53 25.27 7.83
CA THR A 529 12.45 26.29 8.37
C THR A 529 12.71 27.42 7.38
#